data_305ab399f1176fee4999c6109c7db8f8
#
_entry.id   305ab399f1176fee4999c6109c7db8f8
#
_cell.length_a   1.000
_cell.length_b   1.000
_cell.length_c   1.000
_cell.angle_alpha   90.00
_cell.angle_beta   90.00
_cell.angle_gamma   90.00
#
_symmetry.space_group_name_H-M   'P 1'
#
loop_
_entity.id
_entity.type
_entity.pdbx_description
1 polymer ?
#
loop_
_entity_poly.entity_id
_entity_poly.type
_entity_poly.pdbx_seq_one_letter_code
_entity_poly.pdbx_strand_id
1 'polypeptide(L)'
;MKSGDLFDADRVSDPFTCYYFRTTSACKIVYYEFFGGKWHKRLSQISFSRKEIDPVKCVLAFRKIAKSFDELVPYEPNVSYSNGVYVYYKKNYKGYVTVLDMNSAYLYAISQPLPDWKTKTPCSVSEVWSGKYDYYCFENLLHREMFYKEDKKKMQGAMLWADVKIYGFKSRVFYKKTAEELYRLKCTENKEKYKNIANIAVGCMHKHSGKQNNTTMAAGLYAWFSWKIDYLVDSFEKKGYNVIMVNTDSIKIEGKYNRSDNLVTIGDGLGEFKVEYEGMAEYISEGHYKEQREKWKGKPAYMIDGYPRCKFIENIEEELKIYEKYAII
;
A
#
# COMPACT_ATOMS: atom_id res chain seq x y z
N MET A 1 -13.52 -2.27 -17.29
CA MET A 1 -12.60 -2.66 -18.39
C MET A 1 -13.08 -3.99 -18.94
N LYS A 2 -13.34 -4.05 -20.24
CA LYS A 2 -13.65 -5.32 -20.91
C LYS A 2 -12.37 -6.12 -21.04
N SER A 3 -12.43 -7.42 -20.81
CA SER A 3 -11.29 -8.33 -20.74
C SER A 3 -10.43 -8.43 -22.02
N GLY A 4 -10.76 -7.71 -23.06
CA GLY A 4 -10.03 -7.68 -24.32
C GLY A 4 -9.02 -6.53 -24.47
N ASP A 5 -9.12 -5.50 -23.60
CA ASP A 5 -8.40 -4.23 -23.84
C ASP A 5 -6.97 -4.20 -23.25
N LEU A 6 -6.52 -5.29 -22.65
CA LEU A 6 -5.25 -5.34 -21.92
C LEU A 6 -4.19 -6.25 -22.56
N PHE A 7 -4.53 -6.94 -23.64
CA PHE A 7 -3.61 -7.89 -24.26
C PHE A 7 -3.25 -7.50 -25.69
N ASP A 8 -2.02 -7.09 -25.84
CA ASP A 8 -1.32 -7.14 -27.10
C ASP A 8 -0.48 -8.42 -27.12
N ALA A 9 -1.03 -9.48 -27.74
CA ALA A 9 -0.38 -10.79 -27.79
C ALA A 9 0.98 -10.74 -28.52
N ASP A 10 1.21 -9.73 -29.35
CA ASP A 10 2.44 -9.57 -30.13
C ASP A 10 3.60 -9.02 -29.28
N ARG A 11 3.32 -8.53 -28.06
CA ARG A 11 4.34 -8.00 -27.13
C ARG A 11 4.96 -9.02 -26.19
N VAL A 12 4.44 -10.25 -26.17
CA VAL A 12 4.93 -11.27 -25.25
C VAL A 12 5.80 -12.27 -26.00
N SER A 13 7.09 -12.16 -25.80
CA SER A 13 8.08 -13.07 -26.38
C SER A 13 8.39 -14.28 -25.50
N ASP A 14 8.00 -14.27 -24.22
CA ASP A 14 8.29 -15.33 -23.26
C ASP A 14 7.15 -16.35 -23.24
N PRO A 15 7.39 -17.63 -23.61
CA PRO A 15 6.36 -18.68 -23.60
C PRO A 15 5.85 -19.06 -22.22
N PHE A 16 6.47 -18.58 -21.16
CA PHE A 16 6.08 -18.87 -19.77
C PHE A 16 5.36 -17.70 -19.07
N THR A 17 5.04 -16.66 -19.81
CA THR A 17 4.40 -15.48 -19.23
C THR A 17 2.91 -15.70 -19.01
N CYS A 18 2.46 -15.55 -17.78
CA CYS A 18 1.05 -15.61 -17.39
C CYS A 18 0.50 -14.26 -16.99
N TYR A 19 -0.62 -13.87 -17.58
CA TYR A 19 -1.38 -12.70 -17.20
C TYR A 19 -2.65 -13.11 -16.46
N TYR A 20 -3.01 -12.41 -15.38
CA TYR A 20 -4.25 -12.70 -14.68
C TYR A 20 -5.12 -11.46 -14.49
N PHE A 21 -6.42 -11.66 -14.51
CA PHE A 21 -7.41 -10.65 -14.21
C PHE A 21 -8.29 -11.13 -13.07
N ARG A 22 -8.54 -10.23 -12.13
CA ARG A 22 -9.56 -10.48 -11.12
C ARG A 22 -10.91 -10.06 -11.68
N THR A 23 -11.83 -10.98 -11.85
CA THR A 23 -13.21 -10.62 -12.18
C THR A 23 -13.92 -10.10 -10.93
N THR A 24 -14.86 -9.16 -11.12
CA THR A 24 -15.65 -8.56 -10.04
C THR A 24 -16.62 -9.53 -9.34
N SER A 25 -16.93 -10.68 -9.95
CA SER A 25 -17.63 -11.76 -9.28
C SER A 25 -16.63 -12.54 -8.45
N ALA A 26 -16.81 -12.49 -7.14
CA ALA A 26 -15.98 -13.14 -6.15
C ALA A 26 -15.44 -14.50 -6.62
N CYS A 27 -14.16 -14.72 -6.43
CA CYS A 27 -13.52 -16.02 -6.51
C CYS A 27 -13.15 -16.58 -7.90
N LYS A 28 -13.29 -15.84 -8.99
CA LYS A 28 -12.82 -16.32 -10.30
C LYS A 28 -11.70 -15.44 -10.82
N ILE A 29 -10.55 -16.03 -11.08
CA ILE A 29 -9.45 -15.40 -11.79
C ILE A 29 -9.38 -16.01 -13.17
N VAL A 30 -9.52 -15.16 -14.18
CA VAL A 30 -9.22 -15.52 -15.56
C VAL A 30 -7.82 -15.05 -15.84
N TYR A 31 -6.96 -15.93 -16.29
CA TYR A 31 -5.63 -15.58 -16.75
C TYR A 31 -5.35 -16.21 -18.10
N TYR A 32 -4.39 -15.65 -18.81
CA TYR A 32 -3.98 -16.11 -20.10
C TYR A 32 -2.53 -16.55 -19.99
N GLU A 33 -2.21 -17.65 -20.58
CA GLU A 33 -0.88 -18.27 -20.58
C GLU A 33 -0.44 -18.50 -22.03
N PHE A 34 0.77 -18.12 -22.36
CA PHE A 34 1.35 -18.43 -23.66
C PHE A 34 2.15 -19.71 -23.55
N PHE A 35 1.68 -20.74 -24.25
CA PHE A 35 2.31 -22.07 -24.27
C PHE A 35 2.17 -22.73 -25.64
N GLY A 36 3.25 -23.38 -26.12
CA GLY A 36 3.24 -24.05 -27.43
C GLY A 36 2.97 -23.13 -28.62
N GLY A 37 3.37 -21.83 -28.52
CA GLY A 37 3.15 -20.84 -29.58
C GLY A 37 1.73 -20.29 -29.66
N LYS A 38 0.89 -20.53 -28.66
CA LYS A 38 -0.51 -20.07 -28.61
C LYS A 38 -0.88 -19.56 -27.23
N TRP A 39 -1.82 -18.61 -27.19
CA TRP A 39 -2.45 -18.15 -25.97
C TRP A 39 -3.56 -19.08 -25.51
N HIS A 40 -3.49 -19.48 -24.25
CA HIS A 40 -4.49 -20.31 -23.60
C HIS A 40 -5.18 -19.50 -22.51
N LYS A 41 -6.50 -19.38 -22.61
CA LYS A 41 -7.31 -18.81 -21.56
C LYS A 41 -7.50 -19.82 -20.46
N ARG A 42 -7.20 -19.44 -19.21
CA ARG A 42 -7.32 -20.28 -18.04
C ARG A 42 -8.30 -19.68 -17.05
N LEU A 43 -9.06 -20.51 -16.38
CA LEU A 43 -9.98 -20.11 -15.32
C LEU A 43 -9.52 -20.78 -14.03
N SER A 44 -9.13 -19.99 -13.03
CA SER A 44 -8.85 -20.50 -11.69
C SER A 44 -9.97 -20.09 -10.74
N GLN A 45 -10.49 -21.06 -10.02
CA GLN A 45 -11.40 -20.82 -8.91
C GLN A 45 -10.56 -20.78 -7.65
N ILE A 46 -10.28 -19.58 -7.13
CA ILE A 46 -9.62 -19.45 -5.84
C ILE A 46 -10.72 -19.52 -4.78
N SER A 47 -10.76 -20.60 -4.03
CA SER A 47 -11.53 -20.66 -2.80
C SER A 47 -10.82 -19.76 -1.78
N PHE A 48 -11.17 -18.48 -1.74
CA PHE A 48 -10.86 -17.69 -0.57
C PHE A 48 -11.78 -18.14 0.55
N SER A 49 -11.26 -18.89 1.50
CA SER A 49 -11.91 -19.14 2.79
C SER A 49 -12.04 -17.89 3.66
N ARG A 50 -11.89 -16.68 3.09
CA ARG A 50 -12.20 -15.45 3.78
C ARG A 50 -13.72 -15.33 3.84
N LYS A 51 -14.29 -15.44 5.05
CA LYS A 51 -15.61 -14.91 5.34
C LYS A 51 -15.75 -13.59 4.62
N GLU A 52 -16.77 -13.42 3.78
CA GLU A 52 -17.00 -12.18 3.05
C GLU A 52 -17.04 -11.02 4.04
N ILE A 53 -16.02 -10.20 3.97
CA ILE A 53 -15.96 -8.99 4.80
C ILE A 53 -16.75 -7.94 4.03
N ASP A 54 -17.90 -7.57 4.58
CA ASP A 54 -18.74 -6.51 4.04
C ASP A 54 -18.10 -5.14 4.28
N PRO A 55 -17.59 -4.45 3.23
CA PRO A 55 -16.95 -3.16 3.38
C PRO A 55 -17.88 -2.09 3.95
N VAL A 56 -19.17 -2.15 3.64
CA VAL A 56 -20.17 -1.19 4.12
C VAL A 56 -20.33 -1.31 5.63
N LYS A 57 -20.41 -2.54 6.14
CA LYS A 57 -20.48 -2.79 7.59
C LYS A 57 -19.24 -2.32 8.32
N CYS A 58 -18.05 -2.54 7.75
CA CYS A 58 -16.79 -2.08 8.33
C CYS A 58 -16.75 -0.56 8.45
N VAL A 59 -17.16 0.12 7.40
CA VAL A 59 -17.21 1.57 7.38
C VAL A 59 -18.24 2.13 8.34
N LEU A 60 -19.45 1.55 8.41
CA LEU A 60 -20.46 1.96 9.38
C LEU A 60 -19.99 1.75 10.82
N ALA A 61 -19.29 0.65 11.10
CA ALA A 61 -18.70 0.39 12.40
C ALA A 61 -17.62 1.44 12.76
N PHE A 62 -16.72 1.77 11.83
CA PHE A 62 -15.74 2.85 12.01
C PHE A 62 -16.42 4.18 12.33
N ARG A 63 -17.42 4.57 11.54
CA ARG A 63 -18.16 5.83 11.73
C ARG A 63 -18.93 5.87 13.05
N LYS A 64 -19.47 4.74 13.50
CA LYS A 64 -20.13 4.64 14.79
C LYS A 64 -19.15 4.93 15.93
N ILE A 65 -17.94 4.38 15.88
CA ILE A 65 -16.90 4.65 16.87
C ILE A 65 -16.45 6.11 16.78
N ALA A 66 -16.19 6.64 15.56
CA ALA A 66 -15.82 8.04 15.39
C ALA A 66 -16.88 9.01 15.93
N LYS A 67 -18.16 8.70 15.72
CA LYS A 67 -19.27 9.50 16.27
C LYS A 67 -19.28 9.52 17.79
N SER A 68 -18.94 8.42 18.45
CA SER A 68 -18.93 8.38 19.93
C SER A 68 -17.83 9.26 20.57
N PHE A 69 -16.85 9.69 19.76
CA PHE A 69 -15.79 10.60 20.17
C PHE A 69 -15.89 12.01 19.57
N ASP A 70 -17.00 12.33 18.88
CA ASP A 70 -17.19 13.57 18.12
C ASP A 70 -16.14 13.79 17.01
N GLU A 71 -15.54 12.70 16.51
CA GLU A 71 -14.52 12.70 15.45
C GLU A 71 -15.11 12.42 14.06
N LEU A 72 -16.43 12.53 13.88
CA LEU A 72 -17.06 12.28 12.60
C LEU A 72 -16.80 13.41 11.61
N VAL A 73 -16.00 13.13 10.59
CA VAL A 73 -15.64 14.09 9.55
C VAL A 73 -16.73 14.14 8.46
N PRO A 74 -17.16 15.33 8.04
CA PRO A 74 -18.02 15.49 6.87
C PRO A 74 -17.34 15.00 5.60
N TYR A 75 -18.15 14.58 4.61
CA TYR A 75 -17.63 14.24 3.30
C TYR A 75 -17.08 15.46 2.58
N GLU A 76 -16.04 15.25 1.80
CA GLU A 76 -15.48 16.26 0.92
C GLU A 76 -15.96 16.08 -0.52
N PRO A 77 -15.87 17.11 -1.37
CA PRO A 77 -16.05 16.95 -2.80
C PRO A 77 -15.09 15.89 -3.37
N ASN A 78 -15.58 15.12 -4.34
CA ASN A 78 -14.81 14.03 -4.93
C ASN A 78 -13.62 14.57 -5.73
N VAL A 79 -12.41 14.33 -5.26
CA VAL A 79 -11.15 14.75 -5.89
C VAL A 79 -10.24 13.53 -6.00
N SER A 80 -9.67 13.30 -7.19
CA SER A 80 -8.73 12.20 -7.42
C SER A 80 -7.30 12.62 -7.09
N TYR A 81 -6.56 11.75 -6.40
CA TYR A 81 -5.13 11.88 -6.13
C TYR A 81 -4.39 10.64 -6.61
N SER A 82 -3.15 10.82 -7.05
CA SER A 82 -2.26 9.73 -7.48
C SER A 82 -1.48 9.07 -6.34
N ASN A 83 -1.61 9.59 -5.12
CA ASN A 83 -0.96 8.99 -3.95
C ASN A 83 -1.37 7.52 -3.75
N GLY A 84 -0.39 6.68 -3.48
CA GLY A 84 -0.57 5.24 -3.30
C GLY A 84 0.28 4.67 -2.16
N VAL A 85 0.24 3.35 -2.06
CA VAL A 85 1.02 2.60 -1.08
C VAL A 85 2.51 2.66 -1.43
N TYR A 86 3.34 2.96 -0.44
CA TYR A 86 4.78 2.96 -0.58
C TYR A 86 5.33 1.54 -0.64
N VAL A 87 6.15 1.26 -1.65
CA VAL A 87 6.92 0.03 -1.78
C VAL A 87 8.32 0.39 -2.27
N TYR A 88 9.31 -0.05 -1.54
CA TYR A 88 10.72 0.13 -1.87
C TYR A 88 11.37 -1.24 -2.00
N TYR A 89 12.14 -1.43 -3.06
CA TYR A 89 12.91 -2.64 -3.27
C TYR A 89 14.30 -2.28 -3.80
N LYS A 90 15.35 -2.69 -3.11
CA LYS A 90 16.71 -2.27 -3.44
C LYS A 90 17.44 -3.27 -4.34
N LYS A 91 17.41 -4.54 -4.01
CA LYS A 91 18.11 -5.63 -4.75
C LYS A 91 17.71 -7.01 -4.26
N ASN A 92 18.01 -8.03 -5.06
CA ASN A 92 17.98 -9.41 -4.60
C ASN A 92 18.93 -9.58 -3.41
N TYR A 93 18.50 -10.30 -2.40
CA TYR A 93 19.28 -10.53 -1.21
C TYR A 93 19.04 -11.92 -0.64
N LYS A 94 20.10 -12.57 -0.18
CA LYS A 94 20.03 -13.82 0.57
C LYS A 94 20.97 -13.75 1.76
N GLY A 95 20.41 -13.85 2.96
CA GLY A 95 21.21 -13.74 4.18
C GLY A 95 20.36 -13.56 5.41
N TYR A 96 21.01 -13.20 6.51
CA TYR A 96 20.34 -12.93 7.77
C TYR A 96 19.68 -11.56 7.76
N VAL A 97 18.42 -11.47 8.18
CA VAL A 97 17.64 -10.24 8.20
C VAL A 97 16.88 -10.03 9.49
N THR A 98 16.60 -8.79 9.82
CA THR A 98 15.56 -8.40 10.77
C THR A 98 14.42 -7.71 10.02
N VAL A 99 13.19 -8.16 10.27
CA VAL A 99 11.95 -7.57 9.75
C VAL A 99 11.29 -6.79 10.87
N LEU A 100 11.20 -5.49 10.69
CA LEU A 100 10.54 -4.55 11.59
C LEU A 100 9.20 -4.16 10.98
N ASP A 101 8.09 -4.41 11.68
CA ASP A 101 6.72 -4.17 11.22
C ASP A 101 5.99 -3.21 12.15
N MET A 102 5.38 -2.17 11.61
CA MET A 102 4.69 -1.15 12.41
C MET A 102 3.31 -1.64 12.86
N ASN A 103 3.04 -1.55 14.15
CA ASN A 103 1.75 -1.95 14.72
C ASN A 103 0.61 -1.05 14.23
N SER A 104 -0.29 -1.63 13.41
CA SER A 104 -1.47 -0.93 12.89
C SER A 104 -1.16 0.39 12.18
N ALA A 105 -0.23 0.37 11.24
CA ALA A 105 0.29 1.53 10.52
C ALA A 105 -0.80 2.49 10.00
N TYR A 106 -1.86 1.98 9.40
CA TYR A 106 -2.97 2.83 8.91
C TYR A 106 -3.76 3.50 10.05
N LEU A 107 -3.96 2.82 11.19
CA LEU A 107 -4.57 3.46 12.36
C LEU A 107 -3.65 4.52 12.95
N TYR A 108 -2.35 4.23 12.99
CA TYR A 108 -1.37 5.21 13.43
C TYR A 108 -1.34 6.42 12.50
N ALA A 109 -1.31 6.20 11.18
CA ALA A 109 -1.30 7.29 10.21
C ALA A 109 -2.56 8.16 10.28
N ILE A 110 -3.75 7.56 10.46
CA ILE A 110 -5.01 8.33 10.55
C ILE A 110 -5.14 9.10 11.87
N SER A 111 -4.39 8.72 12.90
CA SER A 111 -4.33 9.44 14.18
C SER A 111 -3.42 10.68 14.14
N GLN A 112 -2.63 10.85 13.06
CA GLN A 112 -1.74 11.99 12.89
C GLN A 112 -2.49 13.23 12.38
N PRO A 113 -1.89 14.43 12.45
CA PRO A 113 -2.43 15.60 11.77
C PRO A 113 -2.49 15.38 10.26
N LEU A 114 -3.68 15.41 9.67
CA LEU A 114 -3.94 15.19 8.25
C LEU A 114 -4.52 16.47 7.62
N PRO A 115 -4.39 16.67 6.29
CA PRO A 115 -4.83 17.90 5.65
C PRO A 115 -6.34 18.10 5.78
N ASP A 116 -6.74 19.32 6.12
CA ASP A 116 -8.14 19.73 6.10
C ASP A 116 -8.47 20.33 4.74
N TRP A 117 -9.29 19.66 3.94
CA TRP A 117 -9.65 20.10 2.60
C TRP A 117 -10.30 21.49 2.56
N LYS A 118 -10.92 21.95 3.66
CA LYS A 118 -11.54 23.27 3.80
C LYS A 118 -10.50 24.40 3.81
N THR A 119 -9.25 24.08 4.07
CA THR A 119 -8.13 25.05 4.15
C THR A 119 -7.36 25.17 2.84
N LYS A 120 -7.81 24.49 1.76
CA LYS A 120 -7.16 24.55 0.44
C LYS A 120 -6.96 25.99 -0.01
N THR A 121 -5.71 26.36 -0.26
CA THR A 121 -5.33 27.74 -0.66
C THR A 121 -4.27 27.67 -1.76
N PRO A 122 -4.40 28.46 -2.85
CA PRO A 122 -3.31 28.60 -3.82
C PRO A 122 -2.01 29.02 -3.14
N CYS A 123 -0.89 28.48 -3.59
CA CYS A 123 0.39 28.61 -2.93
C CYS A 123 1.49 28.87 -3.96
N SER A 124 2.41 29.77 -3.63
CA SER A 124 3.63 30.04 -4.40
C SER A 124 4.74 29.06 -4.06
N VAL A 125 5.73 28.95 -4.94
CA VAL A 125 6.94 28.15 -4.69
C VAL A 125 7.69 28.59 -3.43
N SER A 126 7.77 29.92 -3.19
CA SER A 126 8.41 30.47 -1.99
C SER A 126 7.70 30.03 -0.70
N GLU A 127 6.37 29.95 -0.72
CA GLU A 127 5.57 29.48 0.41
C GLU A 127 5.75 27.98 0.67
N VAL A 128 6.01 27.17 -0.38
CA VAL A 128 6.37 25.75 -0.23
C VAL A 128 7.70 25.62 0.51
N TRP A 129 8.72 26.38 0.10
CA TRP A 129 10.04 26.29 0.72
C TRP A 129 10.08 26.86 2.14
N SER A 130 9.26 27.85 2.44
CA SER A 130 9.12 28.40 3.80
C SER A 130 8.37 27.46 4.75
N GLY A 131 7.71 26.41 4.24
CA GLY A 131 6.93 25.50 5.07
C GLY A 131 5.67 26.12 5.65
N LYS A 132 5.06 27.09 4.96
CA LYS A 132 3.86 27.83 5.42
C LYS A 132 2.67 26.92 5.72
N TYR A 133 2.53 25.82 4.99
CA TYR A 133 1.48 24.83 5.14
C TYR A 133 2.04 23.47 5.57
N ASP A 134 1.17 22.60 6.08
CA ASP A 134 1.57 21.29 6.55
C ASP A 134 1.59 20.25 5.42
N TYR A 135 0.76 20.48 4.39
CA TYR A 135 0.69 19.66 3.18
C TYR A 135 0.62 20.54 1.95
N TYR A 136 1.12 20.01 0.84
CA TYR A 136 1.09 20.66 -0.46
C TYR A 136 0.57 19.70 -1.53
N CYS A 137 -0.39 20.15 -2.33
CA CYS A 137 -0.86 19.45 -3.50
C CYS A 137 -0.28 20.09 -4.75
N PHE A 138 0.40 19.30 -5.56
CA PHE A 138 0.87 19.67 -6.89
C PHE A 138 -0.08 19.07 -7.91
N GLU A 139 -0.60 19.88 -8.79
CA GLU A 139 -1.65 19.52 -9.72
C GLU A 139 -1.36 20.05 -11.11
N ASN A 140 -1.48 19.19 -12.13
CA ASN A 140 -1.56 19.54 -13.53
C ASN A 140 -2.65 18.73 -14.22
N LEU A 141 -2.71 18.73 -15.57
CA LEU A 141 -3.72 18.00 -16.33
C LEU A 141 -3.66 16.47 -16.12
N LEU A 142 -2.47 15.94 -15.84
CA LEU A 142 -2.23 14.48 -15.79
C LEU A 142 -2.08 13.96 -14.36
N HIS A 143 -1.57 14.78 -13.46
CA HIS A 143 -1.18 14.38 -12.12
C HIS A 143 -1.77 15.31 -11.07
N ARG A 144 -2.18 14.71 -9.95
CA ARG A 144 -2.53 15.43 -8.73
C ARG A 144 -1.99 14.61 -7.56
N GLU A 145 -0.99 15.14 -6.88
CA GLU A 145 -0.30 14.43 -5.81
C GLU A 145 -0.12 15.31 -4.57
N MET A 146 -0.34 14.71 -3.42
CA MET A 146 -0.17 15.33 -2.11
C MET A 146 1.20 15.02 -1.55
N PHE A 147 1.86 16.01 -0.94
CA PHE A 147 3.15 15.88 -0.27
C PHE A 147 3.05 16.42 1.16
N TYR A 148 3.71 15.75 2.09
CA TYR A 148 3.93 16.28 3.42
C TYR A 148 5.05 17.34 3.38
N LYS A 149 4.97 18.39 4.19
CA LYS A 149 5.87 19.56 4.14
C LYS A 149 7.37 19.23 4.24
N GLU A 150 7.70 18.13 4.90
CA GLU A 150 9.10 17.69 5.05
C GLU A 150 9.63 16.89 3.85
N ASP A 151 8.77 16.47 2.91
CA ASP A 151 9.17 15.71 1.72
C ASP A 151 9.68 16.63 0.58
N LYS A 152 10.69 17.44 0.91
CA LYS A 152 11.24 18.45 0.00
C LYS A 152 11.78 17.86 -1.30
N LYS A 153 12.39 16.68 -1.23
CA LYS A 153 12.96 15.99 -2.40
C LYS A 153 11.91 15.64 -3.45
N LYS A 154 10.79 15.05 -3.04
CA LYS A 154 9.69 14.72 -3.98
C LYS A 154 9.00 15.97 -4.49
N MET A 155 8.76 16.96 -3.63
CA MET A 155 8.19 18.25 -4.06
C MET A 155 9.07 18.96 -5.10
N GLN A 156 10.39 18.91 -4.97
CA GLN A 156 11.31 19.45 -5.97
C GLN A 156 11.11 18.78 -7.35
N GLY A 157 10.93 17.47 -7.39
CA GLY A 157 10.59 16.74 -8.62
C GLY A 157 9.25 17.19 -9.22
N ALA A 158 8.21 17.33 -8.37
CA ALA A 158 6.89 17.75 -8.82
C ALA A 158 6.84 19.21 -9.33
N MET A 159 7.73 20.07 -8.87
CA MET A 159 7.87 21.45 -9.39
C MET A 159 8.32 21.51 -10.86
N LEU A 160 8.88 20.43 -11.39
CA LEU A 160 9.30 20.32 -12.79
C LEU A 160 8.15 19.94 -13.73
N TRP A 161 6.97 19.64 -13.21
CA TRP A 161 5.82 19.32 -14.04
C TRP A 161 5.35 20.55 -14.82
N ALA A 162 4.99 20.34 -16.09
CA ALA A 162 4.44 21.42 -16.92
C ALA A 162 3.10 21.93 -16.33
N ASP A 163 2.91 23.23 -16.34
CA ASP A 163 1.68 23.92 -15.89
C ASP A 163 1.22 23.53 -14.48
N VAL A 164 2.17 23.26 -13.59
CA VAL A 164 1.86 22.85 -12.22
C VAL A 164 1.22 23.98 -11.43
N LYS A 165 0.09 23.69 -10.81
CA LYS A 165 -0.57 24.51 -9.80
C LYS A 165 -0.27 23.94 -8.43
N ILE A 166 -0.02 24.80 -7.45
CA ILE A 166 0.32 24.37 -6.10
C ILE A 166 -0.74 24.89 -5.13
N TYR A 167 -1.20 24.01 -4.25
CA TYR A 167 -2.12 24.35 -3.18
C TYR A 167 -1.55 23.92 -1.83
N GLY A 168 -1.66 24.80 -0.84
CA GLY A 168 -1.31 24.52 0.55
C GLY A 168 -2.52 24.11 1.37
N PHE A 169 -2.31 23.24 2.37
CA PHE A 169 -3.32 22.80 3.33
C PHE A 169 -2.79 22.91 4.74
N LYS A 170 -3.61 23.41 5.66
CA LYS A 170 -3.39 23.24 7.09
C LYS A 170 -3.87 21.86 7.51
N SER A 171 -3.24 21.31 8.52
CA SER A 171 -3.60 20.01 9.07
C SER A 171 -4.33 20.13 10.41
N ARG A 172 -5.07 19.09 10.73
CA ARG A 172 -5.59 18.85 12.09
C ARG A 172 -5.70 17.36 12.36
N VAL A 173 -5.82 17.02 13.61
CA VAL A 173 -6.09 15.65 14.05
C VAL A 173 -7.58 15.37 13.92
N PHE A 174 -7.95 14.34 13.15
CA PHE A 174 -9.35 13.99 12.89
C PHE A 174 -9.82 12.77 13.69
N TYR A 175 -8.99 11.72 13.82
CA TYR A 175 -9.39 10.39 14.28
C TYR A 175 -8.47 9.81 15.36
N LYS A 176 -7.96 10.63 16.27
CA LYS A 176 -7.02 10.15 17.30
C LYS A 176 -7.66 9.14 18.24
N LYS A 177 -8.77 9.52 18.89
CA LYS A 177 -9.48 8.67 19.83
C LYS A 177 -10.09 7.45 19.17
N THR A 178 -10.60 7.62 17.94
CA THR A 178 -11.13 6.52 17.12
C THR A 178 -10.03 5.48 16.81
N ALA A 179 -8.84 5.92 16.44
CA ALA A 179 -7.71 5.03 16.15
C ALA A 179 -7.23 4.30 17.40
N GLU A 180 -7.11 5.02 18.52
CA GLU A 180 -6.73 4.45 19.83
C GLU A 180 -7.74 3.39 20.29
N GLU A 181 -9.04 3.67 20.18
CA GLU A 181 -10.09 2.73 20.55
C GLU A 181 -10.13 1.50 19.63
N LEU A 182 -10.03 1.67 18.31
CA LEU A 182 -9.94 0.54 17.39
C LEU A 182 -8.71 -0.32 17.66
N TYR A 183 -7.59 0.31 18.03
CA TYR A 183 -6.39 -0.43 18.42
C TYR A 183 -6.61 -1.19 19.72
N ARG A 184 -7.20 -0.58 20.73
CA ARG A 184 -7.57 -1.23 21.99
C ARG A 184 -8.48 -2.45 21.75
N LEU A 185 -9.56 -2.26 21.01
CA LEU A 185 -10.50 -3.35 20.64
C LEU A 185 -9.83 -4.47 19.85
N LYS A 186 -8.90 -4.13 18.95
CA LYS A 186 -8.08 -5.12 18.22
C LYS A 186 -7.23 -5.96 19.18
N CYS A 187 -6.68 -5.36 20.24
CA CYS A 187 -5.82 -6.06 21.19
C CYS A 187 -6.61 -6.86 22.24
N THR A 188 -7.79 -6.36 22.65
CA THR A 188 -8.53 -6.94 23.78
C THR A 188 -9.71 -7.84 23.38
N GLU A 189 -10.29 -7.65 22.19
CA GLU A 189 -11.50 -8.38 21.81
C GLU A 189 -11.28 -9.30 20.60
N ASN A 190 -11.14 -8.71 19.37
CA ASN A 190 -11.02 -9.50 18.15
C ASN A 190 -10.08 -8.83 17.15
N LYS A 191 -8.85 -9.35 17.10
CA LYS A 191 -7.76 -8.84 16.25
C LYS A 191 -8.15 -8.72 14.78
N GLU A 192 -8.76 -9.74 14.21
CA GLU A 192 -9.07 -9.76 12.77
C GLU A 192 -10.21 -8.81 12.43
N LYS A 193 -11.29 -8.83 13.22
CA LYS A 193 -12.44 -7.96 13.03
C LYS A 193 -12.03 -6.48 13.01
N TYR A 194 -11.32 -6.02 14.04
CA TYR A 194 -10.99 -4.61 14.17
C TYR A 194 -9.86 -4.17 13.24
N LYS A 195 -8.92 -5.06 12.89
CA LYS A 195 -7.96 -4.83 11.80
C LYS A 195 -8.69 -4.59 10.46
N ASN A 196 -9.71 -5.40 10.18
CA ASN A 196 -10.47 -5.28 8.93
C ASN A 196 -11.31 -3.99 8.91
N ILE A 197 -11.96 -3.63 10.02
CA ILE A 197 -12.69 -2.36 10.13
C ILE A 197 -11.76 -1.19 9.81
N ALA A 198 -10.59 -1.14 10.42
CA ALA A 198 -9.61 -0.08 10.21
C ALA A 198 -9.11 0.01 8.76
N ASN A 199 -8.60 -1.10 8.23
CA ASN A 199 -7.99 -1.12 6.91
C ASN A 199 -9.01 -0.83 5.80
N ILE A 200 -10.24 -1.36 5.94
CA ILE A 200 -11.31 -1.13 4.96
C ILE A 200 -11.83 0.29 5.05
N ALA A 201 -12.01 0.84 6.25
CA ALA A 201 -12.47 2.22 6.40
C ALA A 201 -11.47 3.21 5.78
N VAL A 202 -10.17 3.07 6.06
CA VAL A 202 -9.12 3.89 5.45
C VAL A 202 -9.07 3.70 3.95
N GLY A 203 -9.11 2.46 3.45
CA GLY A 203 -9.14 2.18 2.00
C GLY A 203 -10.38 2.75 1.30
N CYS A 204 -11.52 2.85 2.00
CA CYS A 204 -12.74 3.44 1.44
C CYS A 204 -12.69 4.97 1.38
N MET A 205 -11.89 5.65 2.19
CA MET A 205 -11.68 7.10 2.09
C MET A 205 -11.07 7.51 0.74
N HIS A 206 -10.33 6.60 0.11
CA HIS A 206 -9.69 6.82 -1.19
C HIS A 206 -10.61 6.55 -2.39
N LYS A 207 -11.78 5.97 -2.18
CA LYS A 207 -12.68 5.59 -3.29
C LYS A 207 -13.51 6.79 -3.76
N HIS A 208 -13.55 6.96 -5.09
CA HIS A 208 -14.29 8.05 -5.75
C HIS A 208 -15.81 7.91 -5.74
N SER A 209 -16.35 6.79 -5.31
CA SER A 209 -17.79 6.54 -5.30
C SER A 209 -18.27 6.12 -3.91
N GLY A 210 -19.20 6.86 -3.34
CA GLY A 210 -19.87 6.51 -2.09
C GLY A 210 -19.83 7.61 -1.02
N LYS A 211 -20.62 7.42 0.02
CA LYS A 211 -20.82 8.37 1.14
C LYS A 211 -19.62 8.48 2.10
N GLN A 212 -18.37 8.30 1.65
CA GLN A 212 -17.19 8.29 2.52
C GLN A 212 -15.95 8.88 1.88
N ASN A 213 -16.14 9.76 0.91
CA ASN A 213 -15.03 10.42 0.26
C ASN A 213 -14.37 11.41 1.23
N ASN A 214 -13.15 11.10 1.64
CA ASN A 214 -12.21 11.99 2.27
C ASN A 214 -10.87 11.83 1.55
N THR A 215 -10.89 12.07 0.24
CA THR A 215 -9.77 11.77 -0.66
C THR A 215 -8.56 12.64 -0.36
N THR A 216 -8.74 13.90 0.02
CA THR A 216 -7.66 14.79 0.47
C THR A 216 -7.00 14.25 1.74
N MET A 217 -7.80 13.82 2.71
CA MET A 217 -7.29 13.22 3.95
C MET A 217 -6.54 11.91 3.65
N ALA A 218 -7.11 11.04 2.80
CA ALA A 218 -6.46 9.79 2.41
C ALA A 218 -5.15 10.04 1.65
N ALA A 219 -5.13 11.00 0.73
CA ALA A 219 -3.90 11.39 0.04
C ALA A 219 -2.85 11.92 1.01
N GLY A 220 -3.25 12.75 1.97
CA GLY A 220 -2.38 13.25 3.04
C GLY A 220 -1.85 12.13 3.94
N LEU A 221 -2.68 11.13 4.27
CA LEU A 221 -2.25 9.95 5.02
C LEU A 221 -1.13 9.21 4.28
N TYR A 222 -1.30 8.93 2.98
CA TYR A 222 -0.27 8.27 2.19
C TYR A 222 0.97 9.15 2.02
N ALA A 223 0.82 10.46 1.82
CA ALA A 223 1.94 11.39 1.72
C ALA A 223 2.77 11.42 3.02
N TRP A 224 2.09 11.55 4.17
CA TRP A 224 2.75 11.53 5.47
C TRP A 224 3.45 10.20 5.73
N PHE A 225 2.75 9.09 5.43
CA PHE A 225 3.27 7.75 5.68
C PHE A 225 4.47 7.44 4.78
N SER A 226 4.40 7.79 3.50
CA SER A 226 5.52 7.65 2.56
C SER A 226 6.73 8.44 3.03
N TRP A 227 6.55 9.73 3.41
CA TRP A 227 7.62 10.53 4.00
C TRP A 227 8.20 9.89 5.26
N LYS A 228 7.35 9.41 6.17
CA LYS A 228 7.81 8.78 7.43
C LYS A 228 8.66 7.54 7.17
N ILE A 229 8.27 6.72 6.21
CA ILE A 229 9.04 5.53 5.82
C ILE A 229 10.36 5.92 5.15
N ASP A 230 10.36 6.88 4.22
CA ASP A 230 11.60 7.39 3.60
C ASP A 230 12.56 7.95 4.66
N TYR A 231 12.05 8.72 5.61
CA TYR A 231 12.84 9.22 6.73
C TYR A 231 13.46 8.12 7.58
N LEU A 232 12.71 7.04 7.82
CA LEU A 232 13.22 5.88 8.55
C LEU A 232 14.27 5.13 7.74
N VAL A 233 14.05 4.89 6.44
CA VAL A 233 15.04 4.27 5.55
C VAL A 233 16.35 5.06 5.57
N ASP A 234 16.28 6.37 5.37
CA ASP A 234 17.45 7.25 5.43
C ASP A 234 18.16 7.19 6.80
N SER A 235 17.39 7.10 7.88
CA SER A 235 17.93 7.02 9.24
C SER A 235 18.66 5.68 9.49
N PHE A 236 18.08 4.57 9.01
CA PHE A 236 18.73 3.26 9.06
C PHE A 236 20.02 3.24 8.24
N GLU A 237 19.98 3.76 7.00
CA GLU A 237 21.16 3.78 6.13
C GLU A 237 22.28 4.68 6.66
N LYS A 238 21.94 5.85 7.22
CA LYS A 238 22.91 6.74 7.89
C LYS A 238 23.56 6.10 9.12
N LYS A 239 22.85 5.22 9.80
CA LYS A 239 23.39 4.46 10.95
C LYS A 239 24.22 3.26 10.53
N GLY A 240 24.28 2.96 9.23
CA GLY A 240 25.07 1.85 8.67
C GLY A 240 24.30 0.56 8.42
N TYR A 241 22.97 0.57 8.60
CA TYR A 241 22.15 -0.58 8.20
C TYR A 241 21.93 -0.58 6.68
N ASN A 242 21.96 -1.75 6.09
CA ASN A 242 21.57 -1.95 4.70
C ASN A 242 20.08 -2.29 4.65
N VAL A 243 19.24 -1.33 4.19
CA VAL A 243 17.81 -1.59 4.00
C VAL A 243 17.63 -2.38 2.71
N ILE A 244 17.05 -3.58 2.83
CA ILE A 244 16.87 -4.52 1.72
C ILE A 244 15.56 -4.24 1.00
N MET A 245 14.49 -4.09 1.78
CA MET A 245 13.13 -3.94 1.26
C MET A 245 12.25 -3.20 2.25
N VAL A 246 11.35 -2.41 1.70
CA VAL A 246 10.20 -1.88 2.45
C VAL A 246 8.93 -2.38 1.77
N ASN A 247 7.96 -2.78 2.56
CA ASN A 247 6.65 -3.14 2.05
C ASN A 247 5.58 -2.50 2.95
N THR A 248 5.07 -1.36 2.51
CA THR A 248 4.12 -0.51 3.23
C THR A 248 4.66 -0.08 4.60
N ASP A 249 4.46 -0.87 5.62
CA ASP A 249 4.74 -0.62 7.04
C ASP A 249 5.86 -1.51 7.61
N SER A 250 6.44 -2.35 6.77
CA SER A 250 7.47 -3.31 7.14
C SER A 250 8.81 -2.93 6.54
N ILE A 251 9.83 -2.71 7.38
CA ILE A 251 11.21 -2.41 6.98
C ILE A 251 12.06 -3.66 7.21
N LYS A 252 12.78 -4.09 6.18
CA LYS A 252 13.65 -5.26 6.21
C LYS A 252 15.09 -4.80 6.07
N ILE A 253 15.89 -5.10 7.09
CA ILE A 253 17.30 -4.74 7.16
C ILE A 253 18.18 -5.98 7.16
N GLU A 254 19.36 -5.86 6.57
CA GLU A 254 20.41 -6.87 6.65
C GLU A 254 20.93 -6.98 8.08
N GLY A 255 21.12 -8.22 8.53
CA GLY A 255 21.66 -8.49 9.84
C GLY A 255 20.66 -8.30 10.98
N LYS A 256 21.21 -8.12 12.17
CA LYS A 256 20.46 -7.96 13.41
C LYS A 256 20.26 -6.50 13.76
N TYR A 257 19.03 -6.14 14.15
CA TYR A 257 18.75 -4.79 14.65
C TYR A 257 19.24 -4.61 16.08
N ASN A 258 20.09 -3.60 16.29
CA ASN A 258 20.50 -3.20 17.62
C ASN A 258 19.49 -2.20 18.23
N ARG A 259 18.73 -2.65 19.21
CA ARG A 259 17.69 -1.83 19.86
C ARG A 259 18.23 -0.56 20.53
N SER A 260 19.51 -0.55 20.92
CA SER A 260 20.14 0.64 21.52
C SER A 260 20.33 1.81 20.55
N ASP A 261 20.21 1.56 19.24
CA ASP A 261 20.29 2.61 18.23
C ASP A 261 19.05 3.52 18.20
N ASN A 262 17.95 3.09 18.82
CA ASN A 262 16.72 3.87 19.01
C ASN A 262 16.16 4.51 17.73
N LEU A 263 16.36 3.89 16.55
CA LEU A 263 15.84 4.40 15.28
C LEU A 263 14.32 4.26 15.20
N VAL A 264 13.78 3.23 15.83
CA VAL A 264 12.36 3.00 16.00
C VAL A 264 12.05 2.57 17.42
N THR A 265 10.89 2.92 17.92
CA THR A 265 10.40 2.41 19.21
C THR A 265 9.92 0.99 19.03
N ILE A 266 10.54 0.04 19.74
CA ILE A 266 10.12 -1.36 19.73
C ILE A 266 9.14 -1.58 20.89
N GLY A 267 7.94 -2.04 20.56
CA GLY A 267 6.87 -2.28 21.54
C GLY A 267 5.57 -2.76 20.89
N ASP A 268 4.54 -2.81 21.74
CA ASP A 268 3.21 -3.27 21.35
C ASP A 268 2.19 -2.11 21.17
N GLY A 269 2.63 -0.86 21.30
CA GLY A 269 1.79 0.32 21.15
C GLY A 269 1.40 0.61 19.71
N LEU A 270 0.38 1.45 19.53
CA LEU A 270 -0.04 1.93 18.22
C LEU A 270 1.09 2.72 17.54
N GLY A 271 1.52 2.28 16.36
CA GLY A 271 2.61 2.89 15.60
C GLY A 271 4.02 2.53 16.08
N GLU A 272 4.16 1.76 17.16
CA GLU A 272 5.43 1.16 17.54
C GLU A 272 5.78 -0.01 16.63
N PHE A 273 7.06 -0.32 16.53
CA PHE A 273 7.53 -1.43 15.72
C PHE A 273 7.69 -2.70 16.55
N LYS A 274 7.39 -3.83 15.94
CA LYS A 274 7.72 -5.16 16.46
C LYS A 274 8.75 -5.81 15.54
N VAL A 275 9.60 -6.65 16.10
CA VAL A 275 10.41 -7.58 15.32
C VAL A 275 9.50 -8.73 14.89
N GLU A 276 9.03 -8.70 13.64
CA GLU A 276 8.14 -9.75 13.12
C GLU A 276 8.92 -11.01 12.79
N TYR A 277 10.16 -10.85 12.31
CA TYR A 277 11.05 -11.94 11.97
C TYR A 277 12.51 -11.55 12.15
N GLU A 278 13.33 -12.50 12.60
CA GLU A 278 14.78 -12.39 12.64
C GLU A 278 15.35 -13.76 12.26
N GLY A 279 16.16 -13.81 11.19
CA GLY A 279 16.71 -15.07 10.69
C GLY A 279 17.15 -15.02 9.22
N MET A 280 17.44 -16.19 8.65
CA MET A 280 17.81 -16.31 7.25
C MET A 280 16.61 -16.06 6.35
N ALA A 281 16.78 -15.21 5.34
CA ALA A 281 15.75 -14.89 4.37
C ALA A 281 16.32 -14.81 2.95
N GLU A 282 15.44 -14.90 1.96
CA GLU A 282 15.78 -14.76 0.55
C GLU A 282 14.73 -13.88 -0.13
N TYR A 283 15.18 -12.79 -0.75
CA TYR A 283 14.36 -11.83 -1.48
C TYR A 283 14.77 -11.86 -2.95
N ILE A 284 13.83 -12.20 -3.84
CA ILE A 284 14.03 -12.29 -5.28
C ILE A 284 13.40 -11.12 -6.00
N SER A 285 12.22 -10.69 -5.55
CA SER A 285 11.52 -9.52 -6.08
C SER A 285 10.58 -8.94 -5.03
N GLU A 286 10.00 -7.79 -5.31
CA GLU A 286 9.07 -7.06 -4.45
C GLU A 286 7.93 -7.91 -3.87
N GLY A 287 7.41 -8.85 -4.63
CA GLY A 287 6.32 -9.71 -4.19
C GLY A 287 6.71 -11.17 -3.98
N HIS A 288 8.01 -11.50 -4.09
CA HIS A 288 8.47 -12.88 -4.03
C HIS A 288 9.69 -13.00 -3.12
N TYR A 289 9.45 -13.50 -1.91
CA TYR A 289 10.47 -13.64 -0.89
C TYR A 289 10.13 -14.76 0.11
N LYS A 290 11.15 -15.26 0.79
CA LYS A 290 11.08 -16.31 1.78
C LYS A 290 11.65 -15.80 3.10
N GLU A 291 10.79 -15.66 4.06
CA GLU A 291 11.08 -15.47 5.49
C GLU A 291 10.50 -16.68 6.19
N GLN A 292 10.79 -16.98 7.40
CA GLN A 292 10.16 -18.04 8.22
C GLN A 292 9.94 -19.43 7.56
N ARG A 293 10.46 -20.46 8.17
CA ARG A 293 10.11 -21.88 7.97
C ARG A 293 9.94 -22.31 6.52
N GLU A 294 10.83 -21.85 5.65
CA GLU A 294 10.91 -22.34 4.26
C GLU A 294 9.67 -22.13 3.39
N LYS A 295 8.71 -21.30 3.80
CA LYS A 295 7.58 -20.96 2.95
C LYS A 295 7.82 -19.66 2.19
N TRP A 296 7.70 -19.72 0.88
CA TRP A 296 7.70 -18.53 0.04
C TRP A 296 6.43 -17.69 0.30
N LYS A 297 6.64 -16.43 0.56
CA LYS A 297 5.57 -15.44 0.51
C LYS A 297 5.48 -14.88 -0.90
N GLY A 298 4.28 -14.86 -1.44
CA GLY A 298 4.04 -14.46 -2.82
C GLY A 298 4.45 -15.55 -3.82
N LYS A 299 4.25 -15.25 -5.09
CA LYS A 299 4.69 -16.06 -6.23
C LYS A 299 5.65 -15.22 -7.07
N PRO A 300 6.60 -15.84 -7.79
CA PRO A 300 7.49 -15.11 -8.69
C PRO A 300 6.68 -14.16 -9.58
N ALA A 301 7.08 -12.91 -9.62
CA ALA A 301 6.45 -11.92 -10.46
C ALA A 301 7.46 -11.47 -11.53
N TYR A 302 7.09 -11.56 -12.80
CA TYR A 302 7.87 -11.04 -13.91
C TYR A 302 7.34 -9.67 -14.32
N MET A 303 8.24 -8.73 -14.51
CA MET A 303 7.97 -7.48 -15.20
C MET A 303 8.36 -7.66 -16.66
N ILE A 304 7.45 -7.41 -17.58
CA ILE A 304 7.74 -7.36 -19.00
C ILE A 304 7.47 -5.93 -19.46
N ASP A 305 8.52 -5.25 -19.92
CA ASP A 305 8.47 -3.91 -20.52
C ASP A 305 7.65 -2.87 -19.76
N GLY A 306 7.72 -2.87 -18.41
CA GLY A 306 6.99 -1.91 -17.58
C GLY A 306 5.51 -2.20 -17.41
N TYR A 307 4.99 -3.32 -17.87
CA TYR A 307 3.62 -3.77 -17.69
C TYR A 307 3.44 -4.66 -16.45
N PRO A 308 2.22 -4.64 -15.83
CA PRO A 308 2.02 -5.28 -14.55
C PRO A 308 2.15 -6.79 -14.64
N ARG A 309 2.97 -7.27 -13.82
CA ARG A 309 3.22 -8.55 -13.16
C ARG A 309 2.55 -9.79 -13.72
N CYS A 310 3.34 -10.63 -14.33
CA CYS A 310 3.01 -12.03 -14.50
C CYS A 310 3.16 -12.79 -13.19
N LYS A 311 2.21 -13.63 -12.83
CA LYS A 311 2.39 -14.66 -11.82
C LYS A 311 2.94 -15.91 -12.49
N PHE A 312 4.13 -16.32 -12.07
CA PHE A 312 4.69 -17.60 -12.48
C PHE A 312 4.12 -18.74 -11.64
N ILE A 313 3.83 -19.85 -12.27
CA ILE A 313 3.34 -21.06 -11.63
C ILE A 313 4.55 -21.96 -11.37
N GLU A 314 4.87 -22.26 -10.11
CA GLU A 314 6.06 -23.03 -9.74
C GLU A 314 6.04 -24.48 -10.25
N ASN A 315 4.87 -25.02 -10.51
CA ASN A 315 4.72 -26.36 -11.08
C ASN A 315 3.70 -26.34 -12.22
N ILE A 316 4.20 -25.92 -13.39
CA ILE A 316 3.41 -25.82 -14.63
C ILE A 316 2.72 -27.14 -14.97
N GLU A 317 3.36 -28.29 -14.77
CA GLU A 317 2.77 -29.59 -15.13
C GLU A 317 1.59 -29.97 -14.23
N GLU A 318 1.67 -29.65 -12.96
CA GLU A 318 0.61 -29.96 -12.00
C GLU A 318 -0.58 -29.01 -12.14
N GLU A 319 -0.34 -27.73 -12.38
CA GLU A 319 -1.39 -26.77 -12.66
C GLU A 319 -1.97 -26.96 -14.08
N LEU A 320 -1.22 -27.32 -15.09
CA LEU A 320 -1.72 -27.65 -16.42
C LEU A 320 -2.69 -28.83 -16.36
N LYS A 321 -2.42 -29.88 -15.58
CA LYS A 321 -3.36 -30.99 -15.37
C LYS A 321 -4.67 -30.56 -14.73
N ILE A 322 -4.61 -29.58 -13.81
CA ILE A 322 -5.80 -28.98 -13.20
C ILE A 322 -6.57 -28.16 -14.23
N TYR A 323 -5.87 -27.47 -15.14
CA TYR A 323 -6.46 -26.55 -16.10
C TYR A 323 -6.89 -27.20 -17.41
N GLU A 324 -6.31 -28.32 -17.82
CA GLU A 324 -6.81 -29.13 -18.95
C GLU A 324 -8.26 -29.51 -18.75
N LYS A 325 -8.68 -29.72 -17.51
CA LYS A 325 -10.08 -29.98 -17.14
C LYS A 325 -11.00 -28.75 -17.30
N TYR A 326 -10.45 -27.53 -17.33
CA TYR A 326 -11.18 -26.27 -17.37
C TYR A 326 -10.77 -25.35 -18.51
N ALA A 327 -9.92 -25.84 -19.45
CA ALA A 327 -9.53 -25.10 -20.62
C ALA A 327 -10.72 -24.84 -21.52
N ILE A 328 -11.02 -23.57 -21.75
CA ILE A 328 -11.89 -23.17 -22.85
C ILE A 328 -10.93 -22.93 -24.02
N ILE A 329 -10.93 -23.81 -24.97
CA ILE A 329 -10.21 -23.68 -26.23
C ILE A 329 -10.92 -22.65 -27.12
#